data_fddb467ca319bb8f265ed94104e61a36
#
_entry.id   fddb467ca319bb8f265ed94104e61a36
#
_cell.length_a   1.000
_cell.length_b   1.000
_cell.length_c   1.000
_cell.angle_alpha   90.00
_cell.angle_beta   90.00
_cell.angle_gamma   90.00
#
_symmetry.space_group_name_H-M   'P 1'
#
loop_
_entity.id
_entity.type
_entity.pdbx_description
1 polymer ?
#
loop_
_entity_poly.entity_id
_entity_poly.type
_entity_poly.pdbx_seq_one_letter_code
_entity_poly.pdbx_strand_id
1 'polypeptide(L)'
;MIITALVPVKNLDDAKSRLANVLSANERRMLADFMLSDVIEVILKISNIERVFLVGDKQLPRKPGTFIIQEEFNNGYNEAISFALEDERVASSDAILILPGDIPLITAEEIKNFIANVPKDGVRIAPDRDQEGTNALLLAPPTQIKTQFGKLSYSKHLELAEKCCSNVKVIDSDGIAFDIDTPEDLRDFCEKINFTETYKFLESSGIAARLLS
;
A
#
# COMPACT_ATOMS: atom_id res chain seq x y z
N MET A 1 -8.62 20.08 -2.11
CA MET A 1 -7.27 19.49 -2.26
C MET A 1 -7.44 18.22 -3.06
N ILE A 2 -6.77 18.13 -4.18
CA ILE A 2 -6.76 16.97 -5.07
C ILE A 2 -5.74 15.98 -4.52
N ILE A 3 -6.19 14.81 -4.07
CA ILE A 3 -5.32 13.73 -3.61
C ILE A 3 -5.30 12.63 -4.68
N THR A 4 -4.12 12.20 -5.07
CA THR A 4 -3.91 11.06 -5.94
C THR A 4 -3.30 9.91 -5.14
N ALA A 5 -3.89 8.72 -5.20
CA ALA A 5 -3.33 7.53 -4.60
C ALA A 5 -2.38 6.82 -5.59
N LEU A 6 -1.22 6.43 -5.10
CA LEU A 6 -0.23 5.59 -5.79
C LEU A 6 -0.15 4.25 -5.07
N VAL A 7 -0.39 3.18 -5.79
CA VAL A 7 -0.25 1.80 -5.29
C VAL A 7 0.84 1.12 -6.14
N PRO A 8 2.09 1.14 -5.69
CA PRO A 8 3.16 0.42 -6.37
C PRO A 8 2.94 -1.08 -6.27
N VAL A 9 2.98 -1.76 -7.41
CA VAL A 9 2.72 -3.21 -7.52
C VAL A 9 3.94 -3.88 -8.13
N LYS A 10 4.57 -4.76 -7.38
CA LYS A 10 5.60 -5.65 -7.92
C LYS A 10 4.97 -6.72 -8.80
N ASN A 11 5.80 -7.37 -9.62
CA ASN A 11 5.36 -8.55 -10.36
C ASN A 11 4.70 -9.56 -9.40
N LEU A 12 3.44 -9.89 -9.67
CA LEU A 12 2.67 -10.79 -8.81
C LEU A 12 3.23 -12.22 -8.81
N ASP A 13 3.96 -12.63 -9.86
CA ASP A 13 4.56 -13.95 -9.94
C ASP A 13 5.70 -14.12 -8.92
N ASP A 14 6.38 -13.03 -8.55
CA ASP A 14 7.44 -13.00 -7.54
C ASP A 14 6.94 -12.53 -6.17
N ALA A 15 5.63 -12.25 -6.06
CA ALA A 15 5.05 -11.72 -4.83
C ALA A 15 5.12 -12.74 -3.69
N LYS A 16 5.25 -12.21 -2.47
CA LYS A 16 5.14 -12.99 -1.22
C LYS A 16 6.08 -14.20 -1.16
N SER A 17 7.32 -14.02 -1.60
CA SER A 17 8.33 -15.10 -1.60
C SER A 17 8.60 -15.69 -0.21
N ARG A 18 8.42 -14.92 0.87
CA ARG A 18 8.54 -15.40 2.26
C ARG A 18 7.46 -16.41 2.65
N LEU A 19 6.35 -16.47 1.90
CA LEU A 19 5.29 -17.45 2.08
C LEU A 19 5.52 -18.77 1.30
N ALA A 20 6.66 -18.93 0.62
CA ALA A 20 6.92 -20.09 -0.26
C ALA A 20 6.96 -21.45 0.46
N ASN A 21 7.15 -21.47 1.78
CA ASN A 21 7.11 -22.67 2.60
C ASN A 21 5.67 -23.12 2.97
N VAL A 22 4.68 -22.24 2.83
CA VAL A 22 3.26 -22.54 3.19
C VAL A 22 2.31 -22.40 2.01
N LEU A 23 2.70 -21.67 0.96
CA LEU A 23 1.90 -21.42 -0.26
C LEU A 23 2.67 -21.77 -1.53
N SER A 24 2.01 -22.42 -2.48
CA SER A 24 2.51 -22.58 -3.85
C SER A 24 2.65 -21.22 -4.56
N ALA A 25 3.41 -21.18 -5.67
CA ALA A 25 3.57 -19.96 -6.45
C ALA A 25 2.22 -19.38 -6.94
N ASN A 26 1.29 -20.25 -7.39
CA ASN A 26 -0.03 -19.82 -7.83
C ASN A 26 -0.88 -19.27 -6.67
N GLU A 27 -0.84 -19.90 -5.48
CA GLU A 27 -1.55 -19.40 -4.30
C GLU A 27 -1.01 -18.04 -3.85
N ARG A 28 0.32 -17.82 -3.87
CA ARG A 28 0.93 -16.52 -3.55
C ARG A 28 0.51 -15.42 -4.53
N ARG A 29 0.50 -15.74 -5.83
CA ARG A 29 0.05 -14.81 -6.86
C ARG A 29 -1.42 -14.42 -6.66
N MET A 30 -2.30 -15.42 -6.43
CA MET A 30 -3.71 -15.16 -6.17
C MET A 30 -3.92 -14.37 -4.88
N LEU A 31 -3.21 -14.71 -3.80
CA LEU A 31 -3.25 -13.95 -2.54
C LEU A 31 -2.89 -12.47 -2.78
N ALA A 32 -1.80 -12.20 -3.47
CA ALA A 32 -1.38 -10.82 -3.76
C ALA A 32 -2.42 -10.07 -4.61
N ASP A 33 -3.07 -10.74 -5.58
CA ASP A 33 -4.10 -10.12 -6.41
C ASP A 33 -5.39 -9.82 -5.64
N PHE A 34 -5.80 -10.70 -4.70
CA PHE A 34 -6.96 -10.47 -3.83
C PHE A 34 -6.69 -9.35 -2.83
N MET A 35 -5.53 -9.34 -2.16
CA MET A 35 -5.14 -8.26 -1.25
C MET A 35 -5.14 -6.90 -1.97
N LEU A 36 -4.55 -6.84 -3.15
CA LEU A 36 -4.56 -5.63 -3.97
C LEU A 36 -5.99 -5.19 -4.31
N SER A 37 -6.90 -6.14 -4.59
CA SER A 37 -8.31 -5.82 -4.87
C SER A 37 -9.01 -5.21 -3.67
N ASP A 38 -8.81 -5.79 -2.48
CA ASP A 38 -9.40 -5.26 -1.24
C ASP A 38 -8.92 -3.83 -0.97
N VAL A 39 -7.62 -3.57 -1.08
CA VAL A 39 -7.04 -2.22 -0.90
C VAL A 39 -7.63 -1.23 -1.89
N ILE A 40 -7.67 -1.57 -3.17
CA ILE A 40 -8.20 -0.69 -4.23
C ILE A 40 -9.68 -0.39 -4.00
N GLU A 41 -10.48 -1.41 -3.66
CA GLU A 41 -11.91 -1.24 -3.40
C GLU A 41 -12.16 -0.23 -2.26
N VAL A 42 -11.33 -0.27 -1.22
CA VAL A 42 -11.42 0.69 -0.12
C VAL A 42 -11.02 2.09 -0.56
N ILE A 43 -9.90 2.24 -1.29
CA ILE A 43 -9.42 3.55 -1.77
C ILE A 43 -10.48 4.21 -2.66
N LEU A 44 -11.10 3.47 -3.57
CA LEU A 44 -12.11 3.98 -4.51
C LEU A 44 -13.39 4.47 -3.83
N LYS A 45 -13.65 4.09 -2.58
CA LYS A 45 -14.78 4.59 -1.77
C LYS A 45 -14.51 5.97 -1.15
N ILE A 46 -13.30 6.52 -1.28
CA ILE A 46 -12.88 7.77 -0.65
C ILE A 46 -13.06 8.92 -1.64
N SER A 47 -14.08 9.74 -1.43
CA SER A 47 -14.43 10.85 -2.32
C SER A 47 -13.35 11.93 -2.47
N ASN A 48 -12.43 12.04 -1.49
CA ASN A 48 -11.32 13.00 -1.51
C ASN A 48 -10.10 12.49 -2.32
N ILE A 49 -10.10 11.22 -2.73
CA ILE A 49 -9.09 10.65 -3.62
C ILE A 49 -9.67 10.66 -5.03
N GLU A 50 -9.13 11.51 -5.90
CA GLU A 50 -9.67 11.69 -7.25
C GLU A 50 -9.15 10.67 -8.25
N ARG A 51 -7.93 10.18 -8.04
CA ARG A 51 -7.28 9.25 -8.95
C ARG A 51 -6.54 8.18 -8.18
N VAL A 52 -6.59 6.95 -8.68
CA VAL A 52 -5.85 5.82 -8.14
C VAL A 52 -4.98 5.23 -9.26
N PHE A 53 -3.69 5.25 -9.08
CA PHE A 53 -2.74 4.69 -10.03
C PHE A 53 -2.10 3.41 -9.47
N LEU A 54 -2.12 2.36 -10.28
CA LEU A 54 -1.22 1.22 -10.12
C LEU A 54 0.07 1.54 -10.83
N VAL A 55 1.18 1.39 -10.14
CA VAL A 55 2.51 1.73 -10.66
C VAL A 55 3.39 0.47 -10.66
N GLY A 56 4.00 0.13 -11.79
CA GLY A 56 4.87 -1.02 -11.90
C GLY A 56 5.17 -1.45 -13.33
N ASP A 57 5.61 -2.68 -13.51
CA ASP A 57 6.04 -3.21 -14.81
C ASP A 57 4.87 -3.59 -15.75
N LYS A 58 5.22 -4.23 -16.89
CA LYS A 58 4.27 -4.60 -17.96
C LYS A 58 3.19 -5.62 -17.56
N GLN A 59 3.32 -6.25 -16.41
CA GLN A 59 2.42 -7.31 -15.94
C GLN A 59 1.42 -6.82 -14.88
N LEU A 60 1.22 -5.51 -14.79
CA LEU A 60 0.26 -4.94 -13.84
C LEU A 60 -1.16 -5.48 -14.07
N PRO A 61 -1.83 -5.93 -13.01
CA PRO A 61 -3.23 -6.32 -13.12
C PRO A 61 -4.10 -5.10 -13.45
N ARG A 62 -5.09 -5.30 -14.31
CA ARG A 62 -6.09 -4.26 -14.56
C ARG A 62 -7.17 -4.35 -13.50
N LYS A 63 -7.34 -3.29 -12.71
CA LYS A 63 -8.42 -3.18 -11.72
C LYS A 63 -9.40 -2.09 -12.15
N PRO A 64 -10.72 -2.34 -12.08
CA PRO A 64 -11.72 -1.32 -12.40
C PRO A 64 -11.52 -0.05 -11.56
N GLY A 65 -11.71 1.11 -12.17
CA GLY A 65 -11.58 2.40 -11.48
C GLY A 65 -10.16 2.89 -11.26
N THR A 66 -9.14 2.16 -11.72
CA THR A 66 -7.74 2.55 -11.60
C THR A 66 -7.13 2.94 -12.95
N PHE A 67 -6.09 3.77 -12.88
CA PHE A 67 -5.19 4.07 -13.99
C PHE A 67 -3.88 3.29 -13.82
N ILE A 68 -3.14 3.14 -14.90
CA ILE A 68 -1.84 2.46 -14.90
C ILE A 68 -0.75 3.45 -15.27
N ILE A 69 0.33 3.43 -14.49
CA ILE A 69 1.62 4.01 -14.85
C ILE A 69 2.59 2.85 -14.98
N GLN A 70 3.01 2.59 -16.21
CA GLN A 70 3.81 1.43 -16.55
C GLN A 70 5.28 1.81 -16.72
N GLU A 71 6.16 1.22 -15.90
CA GLU A 71 7.61 1.31 -16.07
C GLU A 71 8.10 0.37 -17.17
N GLU A 72 9.20 0.73 -17.84
CA GLU A 72 9.86 -0.19 -18.79
C GLU A 72 10.55 -1.36 -18.07
N PHE A 73 11.10 -1.10 -16.89
CA PHE A 73 11.87 -2.05 -16.09
C PHE A 73 11.46 -1.92 -14.62
N ASN A 74 11.40 -3.05 -13.91
CA ASN A 74 11.17 -3.07 -12.48
C ASN A 74 12.48 -2.72 -11.75
N ASN A 75 12.68 -1.43 -11.48
CA ASN A 75 13.87 -0.90 -10.80
C ASN A 75 13.71 -0.83 -9.27
N GLY A 76 12.54 -1.19 -8.75
CA GLY A 76 12.24 -1.18 -7.32
C GLY A 76 11.13 -0.20 -6.93
N TYR A 77 10.73 -0.28 -5.67
CA TYR A 77 9.56 0.44 -5.15
C TYR A 77 9.72 1.97 -5.17
N ASN A 78 10.90 2.47 -4.77
CA ASN A 78 11.17 3.92 -4.74
C ASN A 78 11.29 4.51 -6.15
N GLU A 79 11.89 3.75 -7.05
CA GLU A 79 12.05 4.11 -8.46
C GLU A 79 10.69 4.17 -9.15
N ALA A 80 9.79 3.21 -8.87
CA ALA A 80 8.41 3.22 -9.36
C ALA A 80 7.66 4.48 -8.92
N ILE A 81 7.77 4.86 -7.65
CA ILE A 81 7.17 6.10 -7.14
C ILE A 81 7.79 7.32 -7.82
N SER A 82 9.12 7.38 -7.92
CA SER A 82 9.81 8.50 -8.57
C SER A 82 9.38 8.66 -10.02
N PHE A 83 9.24 7.55 -10.74
CA PHE A 83 8.74 7.53 -12.12
C PHE A 83 7.28 8.02 -12.19
N ALA A 84 6.43 7.59 -11.25
CA ALA A 84 5.05 8.04 -11.22
C ALA A 84 4.91 9.54 -10.94
N LEU A 85 5.84 10.15 -10.20
CA LEU A 85 5.86 11.59 -9.93
C LEU A 85 6.19 12.43 -11.18
N GLU A 86 6.77 11.84 -12.22
CA GLU A 86 7.03 12.50 -13.51
C GLU A 86 5.77 12.53 -14.40
N ASP A 87 4.76 11.73 -14.10
CA ASP A 87 3.49 11.76 -14.83
C ASP A 87 2.71 13.03 -14.49
N GLU A 88 2.36 13.82 -15.51
CA GLU A 88 1.66 15.11 -15.33
C GLU A 88 0.36 14.97 -14.52
N ARG A 89 -0.33 13.83 -14.63
CA ARG A 89 -1.58 13.56 -13.90
C ARG A 89 -1.32 13.41 -12.40
N VAL A 90 -0.15 12.92 -12.00
CA VAL A 90 0.30 12.81 -10.61
C VAL A 90 0.90 14.12 -10.13
N ALA A 91 1.80 14.71 -10.91
CA ALA A 91 2.48 15.96 -10.59
C ALA A 91 1.51 17.15 -10.37
N SER A 92 0.36 17.14 -11.05
CA SER A 92 -0.68 18.16 -10.90
C SER A 92 -1.54 18.02 -9.63
N SER A 93 -1.33 17.01 -8.82
CA SER A 93 -2.07 16.80 -7.57
C SER A 93 -1.58 17.72 -6.46
N ASP A 94 -2.48 18.11 -5.55
CA ASP A 94 -2.09 18.85 -4.33
C ASP A 94 -1.32 17.96 -3.34
N ALA A 95 -1.66 16.65 -3.32
CA ALA A 95 -1.00 15.65 -2.49
C ALA A 95 -1.03 14.27 -3.15
N ILE A 96 -0.08 13.43 -2.77
CA ILE A 96 -0.09 11.99 -3.07
C ILE A 96 -0.23 11.18 -1.80
N LEU A 97 -1.00 10.09 -1.90
CA LEU A 97 -1.10 9.04 -0.90
C LEU A 97 -0.47 7.76 -1.46
N ILE A 98 0.60 7.30 -0.87
CA ILE A 98 1.28 6.06 -1.24
C ILE A 98 0.84 4.97 -0.28
N LEU A 99 0.27 3.89 -0.82
CA LEU A 99 -0.19 2.72 -0.07
C LEU A 99 0.34 1.43 -0.72
N PRO A 100 0.74 0.42 0.05
CA PRO A 100 1.05 -0.89 -0.49
C PRO A 100 -0.23 -1.65 -0.86
N GLY A 101 -0.10 -2.69 -1.69
CA GLY A 101 -1.23 -3.53 -2.11
C GLY A 101 -1.49 -4.74 -1.22
N ASP A 102 -0.89 -4.84 -0.02
CA ASP A 102 -0.87 -6.02 0.83
C ASP A 102 -1.34 -5.78 2.27
N ILE A 103 -2.14 -4.73 2.47
CA ILE A 103 -2.81 -4.35 3.73
C ILE A 103 -4.33 -4.57 3.63
N PRO A 104 -4.81 -5.83 3.46
CA PRO A 104 -6.21 -6.11 3.12
C PRO A 104 -7.22 -5.76 4.21
N LEU A 105 -6.77 -5.48 5.45
CA LEU A 105 -7.63 -5.06 6.56
C LEU A 105 -7.86 -3.55 6.63
N ILE A 106 -7.27 -2.78 5.73
CA ILE A 106 -7.47 -1.33 5.68
C ILE A 106 -8.94 -0.98 5.51
N THR A 107 -9.39 0.07 6.20
CA THR A 107 -10.77 0.55 6.14
C THR A 107 -10.87 1.94 5.53
N ALA A 108 -12.05 2.27 5.00
CA ALA A 108 -12.31 3.61 4.47
C ALA A 108 -12.23 4.69 5.56
N GLU A 109 -12.56 4.35 6.81
CA GLU A 109 -12.47 5.27 7.93
C GLU A 109 -11.01 5.59 8.27
N GLU A 110 -10.14 4.59 8.30
CA GLU A 110 -8.71 4.78 8.54
C GLU A 110 -8.07 5.67 7.47
N ILE A 111 -8.37 5.43 6.18
CA ILE A 111 -7.86 6.31 5.11
C ILE A 111 -8.41 7.73 5.27
N LYS A 112 -9.70 7.91 5.55
CA LYS A 112 -10.28 9.24 5.77
C LYS A 112 -9.61 9.97 6.92
N ASN A 113 -9.36 9.27 8.03
CA ASN A 113 -8.67 9.83 9.19
C ASN A 113 -7.20 10.17 8.85
N PHE A 114 -6.53 9.31 8.08
CA PHE A 114 -5.15 9.51 7.66
C PHE A 114 -4.99 10.76 6.78
N ILE A 115 -5.89 11.00 5.84
CA ILE A 115 -5.85 12.16 4.92
C ILE A 115 -6.56 13.40 5.46
N ALA A 116 -7.19 13.34 6.64
CA ALA A 116 -7.99 14.44 7.17
C ALA A 116 -7.12 15.65 7.56
N ASN A 117 -7.58 16.84 7.15
CA ASN A 117 -6.98 18.13 7.55
C ASN A 117 -5.45 18.20 7.27
N VAL A 118 -5.00 17.62 6.18
CA VAL A 118 -3.60 17.73 5.74
C VAL A 118 -3.34 19.15 5.26
N PRO A 119 -2.39 19.87 5.83
CA PRO A 119 -1.98 21.19 5.33
C PRO A 119 -1.20 21.03 4.00
N LYS A 120 -1.05 22.17 3.26
CA LYS A 120 -0.38 22.18 1.95
C LYS A 120 1.11 21.83 1.99
N ASP A 121 1.71 21.87 3.16
CA ASP A 121 3.10 21.50 3.46
C ASP A 121 3.18 20.34 4.45
N GLY A 122 2.23 19.42 4.36
CA GLY A 122 2.05 18.35 5.33
C GLY A 122 2.63 17.01 4.90
N VAL A 123 3.16 16.26 5.87
CA VAL A 123 3.53 14.85 5.73
C VAL A 123 2.76 14.03 6.76
N ARG A 124 2.19 12.91 6.31
CA ARG A 124 1.59 11.89 7.18
C ARG A 124 2.29 10.57 6.96
N ILE A 125 2.61 9.89 8.05
CA ILE A 125 3.32 8.60 8.03
C ILE A 125 2.52 7.63 8.89
N ALA A 126 2.23 6.45 8.36
CA ALA A 126 1.78 5.31 9.15
C ALA A 126 2.81 4.19 9.05
N PRO A 127 3.37 3.74 10.19
CA PRO A 127 4.31 2.63 10.21
C PRO A 127 3.60 1.29 10.00
N ASP A 128 4.40 0.24 9.76
CA ASP A 128 3.98 -1.15 9.94
C ASP A 128 3.85 -1.50 11.44
N ARG A 129 3.44 -2.74 11.74
CA ARG A 129 3.27 -3.24 13.13
C ARG A 129 4.56 -3.21 13.95
N ASP A 130 5.70 -3.43 13.29
CA ASP A 130 7.02 -3.47 13.94
C ASP A 130 7.65 -2.07 14.09
N GLN A 131 7.02 -1.04 13.54
CA GLN A 131 7.51 0.33 13.48
C GLN A 131 8.89 0.46 12.78
N GLU A 132 9.18 -0.44 11.85
CA GLU A 132 10.37 -0.43 11.01
C GLU A 132 10.07 0.06 9.60
N GLY A 133 8.98 -0.42 9.00
CA GLY A 133 8.51 -0.05 7.68
C GLY A 133 7.51 1.10 7.66
N THR A 134 7.15 1.56 6.48
CA THR A 134 6.12 2.57 6.24
C THR A 134 5.04 1.97 5.37
N ASN A 135 3.82 1.83 5.89
CA ASN A 135 2.67 1.28 5.18
C ASN A 135 1.76 2.34 4.57
N ALA A 136 1.81 3.58 5.08
CA ALA A 136 1.20 4.69 4.36
C ALA A 136 2.07 5.94 4.45
N LEU A 137 2.19 6.64 3.33
CA LEU A 137 2.89 7.91 3.25
C LEU A 137 2.05 8.90 2.45
N LEU A 138 1.70 10.04 3.06
CA LEU A 138 1.06 11.14 2.35
C LEU A 138 2.01 12.33 2.29
N LEU A 139 2.20 12.87 1.11
CA LEU A 139 3.05 14.02 0.83
C LEU A 139 2.23 15.15 0.20
N ALA A 140 2.25 16.32 0.82
CA ALA A 140 1.66 17.54 0.30
C ALA A 140 2.71 18.67 0.37
N PRO A 141 3.26 19.13 -0.77
CA PRO A 141 3.04 18.65 -2.14
C PRO A 141 3.69 17.28 -2.41
N PRO A 142 3.46 16.67 -3.60
CA PRO A 142 3.96 15.33 -3.94
C PRO A 142 5.47 15.12 -3.81
N THR A 143 6.26 16.17 -3.96
CA THR A 143 7.73 16.13 -3.90
C THR A 143 8.31 16.64 -2.57
N GLN A 144 7.49 16.71 -1.51
CA GLN A 144 7.89 17.29 -0.22
C GLN A 144 9.13 16.64 0.39
N ILE A 145 9.20 15.30 0.30
CA ILE A 145 10.41 14.53 0.63
C ILE A 145 10.65 13.45 -0.41
N LYS A 146 11.90 13.02 -0.56
CA LYS A 146 12.23 11.83 -1.36
C LYS A 146 11.85 10.57 -0.61
N THR A 147 11.15 9.65 -1.26
CA THR A 147 10.76 8.37 -0.67
C THR A 147 11.97 7.45 -0.46
N GLN A 148 11.96 6.72 0.66
CA GLN A 148 13.01 5.77 1.04
C GLN A 148 12.40 4.48 1.63
N PHE A 149 11.43 3.89 0.90
CA PHE A 149 10.82 2.62 1.29
C PHE A 149 11.86 1.50 1.34
N GLY A 150 11.60 0.48 2.17
CA GLY A 150 12.48 -0.64 2.46
C GLY A 150 12.92 -0.64 3.92
N LYS A 151 14.06 -1.28 4.20
CA LYS A 151 14.53 -1.45 5.58
C LYS A 151 14.62 -0.12 6.34
N LEU A 152 13.99 -0.07 7.53
CA LEU A 152 13.91 1.11 8.40
C LEU A 152 13.31 2.34 7.70
N SER A 153 12.36 2.14 6.79
CA SER A 153 11.76 3.23 6.03
C SER A 153 10.98 4.20 6.91
N TYR A 154 10.36 3.73 7.99
CA TYR A 154 9.65 4.59 8.93
C TYR A 154 10.55 5.66 9.52
N SER A 155 11.67 5.26 10.14
CA SER A 155 12.60 6.20 10.75
C SER A 155 13.23 7.16 9.73
N LYS A 156 13.53 6.66 8.51
CA LYS A 156 14.07 7.49 7.42
C LYS A 156 13.08 8.55 6.93
N HIS A 157 11.81 8.14 6.70
CA HIS A 157 10.78 9.09 6.28
C HIS A 157 10.51 10.14 7.37
N LEU A 158 10.45 9.72 8.64
CA LEU A 158 10.23 10.63 9.77
C LEU A 158 11.36 11.65 9.88
N GLU A 159 12.62 11.20 9.87
CA GLU A 159 13.80 12.07 9.94
C GLU A 159 13.84 13.08 8.77
N LEU A 160 13.55 12.63 7.56
CA LEU A 160 13.49 13.52 6.39
C LEU A 160 12.36 14.54 6.52
N ALA A 161 11.18 14.10 6.93
CA ALA A 161 10.03 14.97 7.09
C ALA A 161 10.28 16.03 8.16
N GLU A 162 10.79 15.66 9.32
CA GLU A 162 11.11 16.60 10.41
C GLU A 162 12.16 17.65 10.03
N LYS A 163 13.10 17.31 9.13
CA LYS A 163 14.10 18.24 8.61
C LYS A 163 13.56 19.24 7.59
N CYS A 164 12.57 18.84 6.81
CA CYS A 164 12.13 19.60 5.63
C CYS A 164 10.73 20.23 5.79
N CYS A 165 9.93 19.77 6.74
CA CYS A 165 8.50 20.08 6.80
C CYS A 165 8.10 20.60 8.16
N SER A 166 7.19 21.58 8.18
CA SER A 166 6.66 22.12 9.43
C SER A 166 5.50 21.30 10.01
N ASN A 167 4.86 20.50 9.19
CA ASN A 167 3.61 19.79 9.53
C ASN A 167 3.76 18.28 9.32
N VAL A 168 4.48 17.63 10.22
CA VAL A 168 4.65 16.16 10.23
C VAL A 168 3.73 15.54 11.26
N LYS A 169 3.04 14.45 10.89
CA LYS A 169 2.23 13.68 11.82
C LYS A 169 2.37 12.19 11.54
N VAL A 170 2.68 11.43 12.59
CA VAL A 170 2.57 9.97 12.59
C VAL A 170 1.16 9.60 13.01
N ILE A 171 0.57 8.62 12.33
CA ILE A 171 -0.78 8.12 12.58
C ILE A 171 -0.73 6.62 12.68
N ASP A 172 -0.97 6.11 13.87
CA ASP A 172 -1.13 4.67 14.09
C ASP A 172 -2.51 4.24 13.62
N SER A 173 -2.57 3.13 12.92
CA SER A 173 -3.80 2.58 12.35
C SER A 173 -3.64 1.07 12.18
N ASP A 174 -4.49 0.29 12.85
CA ASP A 174 -4.38 -1.16 12.89
C ASP A 174 -4.50 -1.80 11.51
N GLY A 175 -5.43 -1.32 10.67
CA GLY A 175 -5.63 -1.85 9.33
C GLY A 175 -4.52 -1.45 8.35
N ILE A 176 -3.98 -0.23 8.47
CA ILE A 176 -2.84 0.22 7.65
C ILE A 176 -1.55 -0.49 8.07
N ALA A 177 -1.35 -0.69 9.36
CA ALA A 177 -0.15 -1.34 9.88
C ALA A 177 -0.08 -2.85 9.57
N PHE A 178 -1.21 -3.46 9.20
CA PHE A 178 -1.33 -4.90 9.03
C PHE A 178 -1.03 -5.34 7.59
N ASP A 179 0.22 -5.43 7.21
CA ASP A 179 0.65 -6.07 5.98
C ASP A 179 0.85 -7.59 6.19
N ILE A 180 0.65 -8.38 5.13
CA ILE A 180 0.79 -9.84 5.15
C ILE A 180 2.07 -10.21 4.40
N ASP A 181 3.17 -10.40 5.10
CA ASP A 181 4.47 -10.72 4.51
C ASP A 181 5.01 -12.09 4.92
N THR A 182 4.70 -12.56 6.13
CA THR A 182 5.22 -13.81 6.71
C THR A 182 4.11 -14.83 6.91
N PRO A 183 4.45 -16.13 7.13
CA PRO A 183 3.46 -17.14 7.51
C PRO A 183 2.71 -16.81 8.80
N GLU A 184 3.36 -16.13 9.72
CA GLU A 184 2.78 -15.66 10.98
C GLU A 184 1.71 -14.61 10.71
N ASP A 185 2.00 -13.59 9.86
CA ASP A 185 1.02 -12.57 9.45
C ASP A 185 -0.20 -13.21 8.80
N LEU A 186 0.04 -14.21 7.94
CA LEU A 186 -1.04 -14.90 7.24
C LEU A 186 -1.92 -15.71 8.21
N ARG A 187 -1.35 -16.33 9.24
CA ARG A 187 -2.12 -17.00 10.31
C ARG A 187 -2.94 -15.99 11.11
N ASP A 188 -2.29 -14.93 11.58
CA ASP A 188 -2.95 -13.83 12.32
C ASP A 188 -4.11 -13.24 11.53
N PHE A 189 -3.96 -13.11 10.21
CA PHE A 189 -5.03 -12.66 9.33
C PHE A 189 -6.19 -13.66 9.27
N CYS A 190 -5.90 -14.96 9.16
CA CYS A 190 -6.92 -16.02 9.13
C CYS A 190 -7.70 -16.14 10.44
N GLU A 191 -7.08 -15.79 11.58
CA GLU A 191 -7.74 -15.80 12.89
C GLU A 191 -8.67 -14.61 13.12
N LYS A 192 -8.49 -13.53 12.37
CA LYS A 192 -9.33 -12.34 12.48
C LYS A 192 -10.65 -12.56 11.73
N ILE A 193 -11.75 -12.23 12.38
CA ILE A 193 -13.07 -12.18 11.71
C ILE A 193 -13.06 -10.99 10.74
N ASN A 194 -13.08 -11.28 9.44
CA ASN A 194 -13.15 -10.27 8.40
C ASN A 194 -13.95 -10.76 7.19
N PHE A 195 -14.33 -9.84 6.30
CA PHE A 195 -15.18 -10.10 5.14
C PHE A 195 -14.51 -9.72 3.81
N THR A 196 -13.18 -9.64 3.81
CA THR A 196 -12.38 -9.28 2.64
C THR A 196 -12.45 -10.39 1.57
N GLU A 197 -12.22 -10.04 0.31
CA GLU A 197 -12.08 -11.03 -0.76
C GLU A 197 -10.85 -11.92 -0.53
N THR A 198 -9.81 -11.36 0.06
CA THR A 198 -8.61 -12.11 0.53
C THR A 198 -9.01 -13.24 1.48
N TYR A 199 -9.83 -12.96 2.50
CA TYR A 199 -10.25 -13.99 3.45
C TYR A 199 -11.13 -15.07 2.79
N LYS A 200 -12.07 -14.66 1.95
CA LYS A 200 -12.93 -15.59 1.19
C LYS A 200 -12.10 -16.52 0.29
N PHE A 201 -11.07 -16.00 -0.35
CA PHE A 201 -10.13 -16.81 -1.12
C PHE A 201 -9.42 -17.83 -0.25
N LEU A 202 -8.83 -17.42 0.89
CA LEU A 202 -8.10 -18.31 1.80
C LEU A 202 -9.01 -19.39 2.38
N GLU A 203 -10.25 -19.07 2.70
CA GLU A 203 -11.25 -20.01 3.21
C GLU A 203 -11.68 -21.01 2.12
N SER A 204 -12.12 -20.52 0.97
CA SER A 204 -12.64 -21.35 -0.12
C SER A 204 -11.60 -22.26 -0.77
N SER A 205 -10.33 -21.84 -0.77
CA SER A 205 -9.21 -22.67 -1.25
C SER A 205 -8.69 -23.69 -0.23
N GLY A 206 -9.20 -23.69 1.01
CA GLY A 206 -8.73 -24.54 2.09
C GLY A 206 -7.38 -24.12 2.69
N ILE A 207 -6.81 -22.98 2.27
CA ILE A 207 -5.55 -22.46 2.79
C ILE A 207 -5.68 -22.11 4.27
N ALA A 208 -6.75 -21.41 4.66
CA ALA A 208 -6.99 -21.06 6.05
C ALA A 208 -7.03 -22.30 6.97
N ALA A 209 -7.77 -23.35 6.58
CA ALA A 209 -7.84 -24.59 7.34
C ALA A 209 -6.46 -25.27 7.46
N ARG A 210 -5.65 -25.26 6.40
CA ARG A 210 -4.29 -25.83 6.39
C ARG A 210 -3.31 -25.06 7.27
N LEU A 211 -3.48 -23.73 7.40
CA LEU A 211 -2.60 -22.89 8.22
C LEU A 211 -2.92 -22.95 9.72
N LEU A 212 -4.18 -23.21 10.07
CA LEU A 212 -4.68 -23.22 11.44
C LEU A 212 -4.75 -24.63 12.05
N SER A 213 -4.42 -25.68 11.28
CA SER A 213 -4.31 -27.08 11.76
C SER A 213 -2.92 -27.38 12.34
#